data_4ccc132e79cebb03acced37ead52d11e
#
_entry.id   4ccc132e79cebb03acced37ead52d11e
#
_cell.length_a   1.000
_cell.length_b   1.000
_cell.length_c   1.000
_cell.angle_alpha   90.00
_cell.angle_beta   90.00
_cell.angle_gamma   90.00
#
_symmetry.space_group_name_H-M   'P 1'
#
loop_
_entity.id
_entity.type
_entity.pdbx_description
1 polymer ?
#
loop_
_entity_poly.entity_id
_entity_poly.type
_entity_poly.pdbx_seq_one_letter_code
_entity_poly.pdbx_strand_id
1 'polypeptide(L)'
;MIVPRKYEQGSPVKIRLDRDVLAEAVAWTARSLPTRPSVPILAGLLVKAADGQVVMSSFDYETSAQITVKADVIEDGVALVSGRLLADIARSLPGKPVDVTADASRMELVCGSARFTLQTLPVEDYPALPAMPEATGTVASDDFAKAVAQVVVAAGRDELLPVFTGVRMEIEDDTLSLLATDRYRMALKEIPWNPSSAHTAGAALVPARVLGESAKSMTSGELVTLSLAGSGTGDGLIGFEGDGAAGVREITTRLLDGEFPKVRHLMSVQATLTVRANTAEVIAAVKRVGLVAERNTSLRMIIGDQAITLEAATGDQAQAVEALEAVVTDETGNGLAMTAAGFNPHYLSDALSALDAPYVHFAFTAPGKPCLLTALNELDGEPLTDYRHVIMLMRLPA
;
A
#
# COMPACT_ATOMS: atom_id res chain seq x y z
N MET A 1 3.00 -19.31 -29.33
CA MET A 1 2.75 -17.93 -29.82
C MET A 1 1.28 -17.88 -30.24
N ILE A 2 0.39 -17.53 -29.29
CA ILE A 2 -1.07 -17.41 -29.55
C ILE A 2 -1.25 -16.01 -30.11
N VAL A 3 -1.51 -15.90 -31.41
CA VAL A 3 -1.86 -14.63 -32.05
C VAL A 3 -3.17 -14.15 -31.41
N PRO A 4 -3.24 -12.97 -30.78
CA PRO A 4 -4.48 -12.49 -30.23
C PRO A 4 -5.49 -12.35 -31.37
N ARG A 5 -6.65 -13.04 -31.27
CA ARG A 5 -7.77 -12.79 -32.18
C ARG A 5 -8.09 -11.29 -32.10
N LYS A 6 -7.99 -10.59 -33.22
CA LYS A 6 -8.55 -9.25 -33.35
C LYS A 6 -10.06 -9.40 -33.19
N TYR A 7 -10.58 -8.94 -32.06
CA TYR A 7 -12.02 -8.77 -31.91
C TYR A 7 -12.44 -7.70 -32.90
N GLU A 8 -13.39 -8.02 -33.77
CA GLU A 8 -14.00 -7.04 -34.64
C GLU A 8 -14.77 -6.04 -33.76
N GLN A 9 -14.73 -4.78 -34.13
CA GLN A 9 -15.41 -3.68 -33.44
C GLN A 9 -16.88 -4.04 -33.21
N GLY A 10 -17.33 -3.96 -31.95
CA GLY A 10 -18.72 -4.17 -31.62
C GLY A 10 -19.20 -5.63 -31.62
N SER A 11 -18.31 -6.60 -31.50
CA SER A 11 -18.73 -8.00 -31.28
C SER A 11 -19.63 -8.08 -30.06
N PRO A 12 -20.84 -8.64 -30.18
CA PRO A 12 -21.78 -8.73 -29.06
C PRO A 12 -21.15 -9.57 -27.95
N VAL A 13 -21.30 -9.14 -26.71
CA VAL A 13 -20.92 -9.88 -25.51
C VAL A 13 -22.18 -10.46 -24.90
N LYS A 14 -22.14 -11.73 -24.54
CA LYS A 14 -23.20 -12.34 -23.75
C LYS A 14 -22.62 -13.27 -22.71
N ILE A 15 -22.81 -12.90 -21.44
CA ILE A 15 -22.24 -13.62 -20.30
C ILE A 15 -23.28 -13.76 -19.20
N ARG A 16 -23.08 -14.78 -18.36
CA ARG A 16 -23.78 -14.95 -17.11
C ARG A 16 -22.80 -15.25 -15.99
N LEU A 17 -22.95 -14.55 -14.87
CA LEU A 17 -22.07 -14.74 -13.70
C LEU A 17 -22.81 -14.45 -12.39
N ASP A 18 -22.19 -14.86 -11.30
CA ASP A 18 -22.67 -14.56 -9.96
C ASP A 18 -22.62 -13.06 -9.67
N ARG A 19 -23.64 -12.55 -8.98
CA ARG A 19 -23.74 -11.12 -8.63
C ARG A 19 -22.58 -10.65 -7.76
N ASP A 20 -22.16 -11.45 -6.78
CA ASP A 20 -21.11 -11.04 -5.86
C ASP A 20 -19.76 -11.02 -6.57
N VAL A 21 -19.53 -11.97 -7.48
CA VAL A 21 -18.33 -11.99 -8.35
C VAL A 21 -18.30 -10.74 -9.24
N LEU A 22 -19.42 -10.39 -9.90
CA LEU A 22 -19.51 -9.18 -10.71
C LEU A 22 -19.27 -7.92 -9.89
N ALA A 23 -19.95 -7.80 -8.75
CA ALA A 23 -19.85 -6.61 -7.90
C ALA A 23 -18.43 -6.40 -7.36
N GLU A 24 -17.78 -7.46 -6.92
CA GLU A 24 -16.39 -7.41 -6.42
C GLU A 24 -15.41 -7.08 -7.55
N ALA A 25 -15.51 -7.75 -8.70
CA ALA A 25 -14.64 -7.54 -9.83
C ALA A 25 -14.70 -6.09 -10.34
N VAL A 26 -15.93 -5.60 -10.57
CA VAL A 26 -16.16 -4.22 -11.04
C VAL A 26 -15.71 -3.20 -9.99
N ALA A 27 -16.06 -3.42 -8.71
CA ALA A 27 -15.69 -2.50 -7.63
C ALA A 27 -14.18 -2.39 -7.46
N TRP A 28 -13.46 -3.51 -7.58
CA TRP A 28 -12.00 -3.52 -7.48
C TRP A 28 -11.36 -2.79 -8.68
N THR A 29 -11.75 -3.15 -9.90
CA THR A 29 -11.21 -2.53 -11.13
C THR A 29 -11.52 -1.02 -11.18
N ALA A 30 -12.70 -0.61 -10.72
CA ALA A 30 -13.11 0.79 -10.72
C ALA A 30 -12.31 1.68 -9.75
N ARG A 31 -11.58 1.13 -8.78
CA ARG A 31 -10.71 1.90 -7.87
C ARG A 31 -9.55 2.57 -8.61
N SER A 32 -9.06 1.96 -9.68
CA SER A 32 -7.98 2.50 -10.51
C SER A 32 -8.45 3.53 -11.54
N LEU A 33 -9.77 3.76 -11.67
CA LEU A 33 -10.28 4.77 -12.57
C LEU A 33 -9.93 6.18 -12.08
N PRO A 34 -9.41 7.05 -12.96
CA PRO A 34 -9.06 8.41 -12.60
C PRO A 34 -10.28 9.20 -12.11
N THR A 35 -10.10 9.99 -11.06
CA THR A 35 -11.18 10.82 -10.50
C THR A 35 -11.58 11.93 -11.46
N ARG A 36 -10.60 12.49 -12.16
CA ARG A 36 -10.75 13.51 -13.19
C ARG A 36 -9.92 13.08 -14.39
N PRO A 37 -10.49 12.25 -15.30
CA PRO A 37 -9.74 11.76 -16.44
C PRO A 37 -9.30 12.89 -17.36
N SER A 38 -8.06 12.86 -17.79
CA SER A 38 -7.51 13.80 -18.80
C SER A 38 -8.24 13.65 -20.14
N VAL A 39 -8.65 12.44 -20.46
CA VAL A 39 -9.46 12.09 -21.62
C VAL A 39 -10.69 11.31 -21.13
N PRO A 40 -11.93 11.70 -21.52
CA PRO A 40 -13.14 11.08 -21.01
C PRO A 40 -13.23 9.57 -21.14
N ILE A 41 -12.62 8.98 -22.18
CA ILE A 41 -12.61 7.52 -22.41
C ILE A 41 -11.98 6.73 -21.28
N LEU A 42 -11.04 7.32 -20.52
CA LEU A 42 -10.38 6.70 -19.37
C LEU A 42 -11.30 6.50 -18.16
N ALA A 43 -12.49 7.09 -18.16
CA ALA A 43 -13.54 6.73 -17.19
C ALA A 43 -14.21 5.39 -17.52
N GLY A 44 -13.87 4.79 -18.65
CA GLY A 44 -14.36 3.51 -19.12
C GLY A 44 -13.73 2.33 -18.38
N LEU A 45 -14.54 1.28 -18.17
CA LEU A 45 -14.14 -0.03 -17.76
C LEU A 45 -14.33 -0.98 -18.93
N LEU A 46 -13.24 -1.62 -19.37
CA LEU A 46 -13.24 -2.56 -20.46
C LEU A 46 -13.65 -3.94 -19.94
N VAL A 47 -14.65 -4.53 -20.57
CA VAL A 47 -15.15 -5.89 -20.29
C VAL A 47 -14.86 -6.74 -21.50
N LYS A 48 -14.02 -7.75 -21.36
CA LYS A 48 -13.68 -8.72 -22.41
C LYS A 48 -14.08 -10.11 -21.98
N ALA A 49 -14.90 -10.78 -22.76
CA ALA A 49 -15.35 -12.14 -22.51
C ALA A 49 -14.80 -13.10 -23.56
N ALA A 50 -14.16 -14.16 -23.13
CA ALA A 50 -13.67 -15.24 -23.98
C ALA A 50 -13.33 -16.49 -23.16
N ASP A 51 -13.39 -17.66 -23.76
CA ASP A 51 -12.89 -18.92 -23.21
C ASP A 51 -13.39 -19.23 -21.78
N GLY A 52 -14.65 -18.91 -21.48
CA GLY A 52 -15.25 -19.15 -20.17
C GLY A 52 -14.78 -18.19 -19.07
N GLN A 53 -14.14 -17.08 -19.44
CA GLN A 53 -13.63 -16.06 -18.54
C GLN A 53 -14.06 -14.66 -18.94
N VAL A 54 -14.14 -13.78 -17.97
CA VAL A 54 -14.32 -12.35 -18.19
C VAL A 54 -13.15 -11.61 -17.58
N VAL A 55 -12.49 -10.80 -18.40
CA VAL A 55 -11.44 -9.88 -17.99
C VAL A 55 -12.02 -8.47 -17.92
N MET A 56 -11.99 -7.86 -16.76
CA MET A 56 -12.39 -6.48 -16.53
C MET A 56 -11.15 -5.63 -16.31
N SER A 57 -11.01 -4.52 -17.04
CA SER A 57 -9.78 -3.73 -17.04
C SER A 57 -10.05 -2.24 -16.95
N SER A 58 -9.16 -1.53 -16.28
CA SER A 58 -9.05 -0.07 -16.28
C SER A 58 -7.62 0.39 -16.53
N PHE A 59 -7.46 1.59 -17.08
CA PHE A 59 -6.14 2.16 -17.37
C PHE A 59 -6.20 3.69 -17.38
N ASP A 60 -5.20 4.36 -16.81
CA ASP A 60 -5.11 5.82 -16.73
C ASP A 60 -3.81 6.38 -17.35
N TYR A 61 -3.09 5.59 -18.15
CA TYR A 61 -1.74 5.77 -18.70
C TYR A 61 -0.59 5.54 -17.72
N GLU A 62 -0.82 5.59 -16.42
CA GLU A 62 0.21 5.32 -15.40
C GLU A 62 0.02 3.93 -14.80
N THR A 63 -1.22 3.59 -14.46
CA THR A 63 -1.58 2.34 -13.79
C THR A 63 -2.67 1.61 -14.55
N SER A 64 -2.47 0.32 -14.82
CA SER A 64 -3.53 -0.57 -15.27
C SER A 64 -3.93 -1.54 -14.18
N ALA A 65 -5.22 -1.87 -14.11
CA ALA A 65 -5.74 -2.91 -13.26
C ALA A 65 -6.61 -3.85 -14.08
N GLN A 66 -6.39 -5.15 -13.94
CA GLN A 66 -7.16 -6.20 -14.60
C GLN A 66 -7.57 -7.25 -13.57
N ILE A 67 -8.79 -7.73 -13.67
CA ILE A 67 -9.25 -8.90 -12.93
C ILE A 67 -9.83 -9.92 -13.91
N THR A 68 -9.42 -11.17 -13.75
CA THR A 68 -9.94 -12.29 -14.52
C THR A 68 -10.83 -13.13 -13.62
N VAL A 69 -12.10 -13.25 -13.99
CA VAL A 69 -13.11 -14.05 -13.28
C VAL A 69 -13.69 -15.14 -14.18
N LYS A 70 -14.11 -16.25 -13.60
CA LYS A 70 -14.85 -17.29 -14.32
C LYS A 70 -16.28 -16.84 -14.55
N ALA A 71 -16.82 -17.12 -15.73
CA ALA A 71 -18.20 -16.82 -16.10
C ALA A 71 -18.72 -17.80 -17.16
N ASP A 72 -20.03 -17.93 -17.29
CA ASP A 72 -20.64 -18.61 -18.43
C ASP A 72 -20.60 -17.63 -19.60
N VAL A 73 -19.64 -17.81 -20.50
CA VAL A 73 -19.50 -17.01 -21.73
C VAL A 73 -20.32 -17.67 -22.81
N ILE A 74 -21.39 -17.00 -23.26
CA ILE A 74 -22.31 -17.48 -24.30
C ILE A 74 -21.86 -16.92 -25.66
N GLU A 75 -21.42 -15.67 -25.69
CA GLU A 75 -20.85 -15.00 -26.86
C GLU A 75 -19.57 -14.25 -26.47
N ASP A 76 -18.48 -14.58 -27.14
CA ASP A 76 -17.19 -13.92 -26.97
C ASP A 76 -17.26 -12.50 -27.56
N GLY A 77 -16.73 -11.52 -26.81
CA GLY A 77 -16.72 -10.16 -27.31
C GLY A 77 -16.09 -9.16 -26.35
N VAL A 78 -16.24 -7.88 -26.68
CA VAL A 78 -15.67 -6.79 -25.89
C VAL A 78 -16.62 -5.61 -25.83
N ALA A 79 -16.73 -4.99 -24.66
CA ALA A 79 -17.53 -3.79 -24.44
C ALA A 79 -16.79 -2.82 -23.50
N LEU A 80 -16.97 -1.53 -23.70
CA LEU A 80 -16.46 -0.46 -22.86
C LEU A 80 -17.65 0.35 -22.32
N VAL A 81 -17.72 0.52 -21.01
CA VAL A 81 -18.82 1.24 -20.35
C VAL A 81 -18.28 2.14 -19.23
N SER A 82 -19.09 3.11 -18.79
CA SER A 82 -18.74 3.91 -17.60
C SER A 82 -18.50 3.03 -16.39
N GLY A 83 -17.24 2.96 -15.94
CA GLY A 83 -16.83 2.03 -14.89
C GLY A 83 -17.43 2.37 -13.52
N ARG A 84 -17.56 3.66 -13.19
CA ARG A 84 -18.18 4.08 -11.92
C ARG A 84 -19.67 3.75 -11.88
N LEU A 85 -20.38 4.03 -12.98
CA LEU A 85 -21.80 3.71 -13.07
C LEU A 85 -22.04 2.21 -13.01
N LEU A 86 -21.22 1.42 -13.70
CA LEU A 86 -21.28 -0.04 -13.62
C LEU A 86 -21.02 -0.54 -12.18
N ALA A 87 -20.07 0.06 -11.46
CA ALA A 87 -19.77 -0.30 -10.07
C ALA A 87 -20.95 0.00 -9.13
N ASP A 88 -21.60 1.15 -9.29
CA ASP A 88 -22.76 1.52 -8.48
C ASP A 88 -23.96 0.60 -8.76
N ILE A 89 -24.20 0.26 -10.02
CA ILE A 89 -25.23 -0.70 -10.42
C ILE A 89 -24.92 -2.08 -9.84
N ALA A 90 -23.73 -2.64 -10.09
CA ALA A 90 -23.35 -3.98 -9.66
C ALA A 90 -23.51 -4.17 -8.15
N ARG A 91 -23.13 -3.14 -7.37
CA ARG A 91 -23.31 -3.12 -5.90
C ARG A 91 -24.78 -3.16 -5.46
N SER A 92 -25.66 -2.57 -6.24
CA SER A 92 -27.10 -2.45 -5.92
C SER A 92 -27.97 -3.63 -6.38
N LEU A 93 -27.42 -4.54 -7.20
CA LEU A 93 -28.14 -5.70 -7.73
C LEU A 93 -28.60 -6.65 -6.62
N PRO A 94 -29.79 -7.30 -6.79
CA PRO A 94 -30.22 -8.35 -5.85
C PRO A 94 -29.32 -9.58 -5.94
N GLY A 95 -29.30 -10.42 -4.88
CA GLY A 95 -28.45 -11.63 -4.79
C GLY A 95 -28.93 -12.77 -5.72
N LYS A 96 -28.89 -12.56 -7.02
CA LYS A 96 -29.24 -13.52 -8.07
C LYS A 96 -28.19 -13.46 -9.18
N PRO A 97 -28.06 -14.53 -10.01
CA PRO A 97 -27.21 -14.49 -11.18
C PRO A 97 -27.54 -13.30 -12.09
N VAL A 98 -26.50 -12.75 -12.71
CA VAL A 98 -26.61 -11.59 -13.61
C VAL A 98 -26.35 -12.03 -15.04
N ASP A 99 -27.30 -11.76 -15.91
CA ASP A 99 -27.12 -11.88 -17.36
C ASP A 99 -26.69 -10.51 -17.89
N VAL A 100 -25.56 -10.46 -18.58
CA VAL A 100 -25.01 -9.25 -19.21
C VAL A 100 -24.96 -9.48 -20.69
N THR A 101 -25.57 -8.57 -21.44
CA THR A 101 -25.46 -8.53 -22.90
C THR A 101 -24.99 -7.16 -23.35
N ALA A 102 -24.07 -7.09 -24.30
CA ALA A 102 -23.64 -5.82 -24.84
C ALA A 102 -23.55 -5.89 -26.37
N ASP A 103 -23.83 -4.77 -27.00
CA ASP A 103 -23.61 -4.51 -28.43
C ASP A 103 -22.84 -3.18 -28.60
N ALA A 104 -22.65 -2.74 -29.81
CA ALA A 104 -21.92 -1.50 -30.10
C ALA A 104 -22.54 -0.23 -29.49
N SER A 105 -23.80 -0.27 -29.06
CA SER A 105 -24.53 0.91 -28.60
C SER A 105 -24.88 0.88 -27.11
N ARG A 106 -25.07 -0.29 -26.52
CA ARG A 106 -25.55 -0.46 -25.16
C ARG A 106 -25.11 -1.76 -24.52
N MET A 107 -25.01 -1.72 -23.20
CA MET A 107 -24.87 -2.89 -22.32
C MET A 107 -26.14 -3.00 -21.46
N GLU A 108 -26.72 -4.17 -21.43
CA GLU A 108 -27.88 -4.49 -20.59
C GLU A 108 -27.47 -5.49 -19.50
N LEU A 109 -27.86 -5.20 -18.25
CA LEU A 109 -27.71 -6.10 -17.11
C LEU A 109 -29.11 -6.51 -16.64
N VAL A 110 -29.33 -7.80 -16.52
CA VAL A 110 -30.59 -8.38 -16.01
C VAL A 110 -30.30 -9.23 -14.81
N CYS A 111 -30.89 -8.90 -13.66
CA CYS A 111 -30.73 -9.63 -12.41
C CYS A 111 -32.06 -9.80 -11.70
N GLY A 112 -32.70 -10.96 -11.83
CA GLY A 112 -34.08 -11.20 -11.39
C GLY A 112 -35.07 -10.27 -12.10
N SER A 113 -35.73 -9.39 -11.36
CA SER A 113 -36.64 -8.38 -11.92
C SER A 113 -36.00 -7.04 -12.25
N ALA A 114 -34.71 -6.86 -11.82
CA ALA A 114 -33.96 -5.62 -12.07
C ALA A 114 -33.34 -5.65 -13.48
N ARG A 115 -33.49 -4.54 -14.19
CA ARG A 115 -32.89 -4.35 -15.52
C ARG A 115 -32.26 -2.98 -15.61
N PHE A 116 -31.02 -2.94 -16.05
CA PHE A 116 -30.24 -1.71 -16.26
C PHE A 116 -29.70 -1.69 -17.68
N THR A 117 -29.69 -0.52 -18.29
CA THR A 117 -29.10 -0.30 -19.62
C THR A 117 -28.10 0.85 -19.53
N LEU A 118 -26.88 0.61 -19.94
CA LEU A 118 -25.81 1.60 -20.04
C LEU A 118 -25.45 1.81 -21.51
N GLN A 119 -25.07 3.04 -21.84
CA GLN A 119 -24.48 3.29 -23.15
C GLN A 119 -23.04 2.75 -23.18
N THR A 120 -22.67 2.09 -24.26
CA THR A 120 -21.27 1.70 -24.51
C THR A 120 -20.47 2.89 -25.00
N LEU A 121 -19.15 2.83 -24.78
CA LEU A 121 -18.17 3.76 -25.30
C LEU A 121 -17.42 3.08 -26.47
N PRO A 122 -16.84 3.84 -27.41
CA PRO A 122 -16.09 3.24 -28.50
C PRO A 122 -14.83 2.56 -27.98
N VAL A 123 -14.76 1.23 -28.16
CA VAL A 123 -13.62 0.40 -27.69
C VAL A 123 -12.33 0.76 -28.40
N GLU A 124 -12.41 1.19 -29.65
CA GLU A 124 -11.28 1.61 -30.49
C GLU A 124 -10.54 2.84 -29.95
N ASP A 125 -11.21 3.69 -29.21
CA ASP A 125 -10.64 4.88 -28.59
C ASP A 125 -9.98 4.59 -27.25
N TYR A 126 -10.19 3.37 -26.69
CA TYR A 126 -9.59 3.00 -25.42
C TYR A 126 -8.12 2.62 -25.62
N PRO A 127 -7.19 3.17 -24.82
CA PRO A 127 -5.77 2.88 -25.01
C PRO A 127 -5.45 1.41 -24.74
N ALA A 128 -4.48 0.87 -25.47
CA ALA A 128 -3.97 -0.46 -25.21
C ALA A 128 -3.29 -0.49 -23.82
N LEU A 129 -3.67 -1.49 -23.01
CA LEU A 129 -3.04 -1.68 -21.71
C LEU A 129 -1.59 -2.15 -21.90
N PRO A 130 -0.67 -1.75 -21.00
CA PRO A 130 0.67 -2.29 -20.99
C PRO A 130 0.62 -3.80 -20.72
N ALA A 131 1.51 -4.53 -21.39
CA ALA A 131 1.67 -5.95 -21.11
C ALA A 131 2.35 -6.13 -19.75
N MET A 132 1.93 -7.15 -18.99
CA MET A 132 2.63 -7.58 -17.78
C MET A 132 4.06 -7.97 -18.16
N PRO A 133 5.08 -7.44 -17.47
CA PRO A 133 6.47 -7.89 -17.69
C PRO A 133 6.66 -9.35 -17.31
N GLU A 134 7.80 -9.93 -17.68
CA GLU A 134 8.17 -11.28 -17.24
C GLU A 134 8.33 -11.31 -15.70
N ALA A 135 7.89 -12.42 -15.09
CA ALA A 135 7.97 -12.61 -13.66
C ALA A 135 9.42 -12.58 -13.16
N THR A 136 9.71 -11.67 -12.26
CA THR A 136 11.01 -11.55 -11.59
C THR A 136 11.13 -12.49 -10.40
N GLY A 137 10.01 -12.79 -9.74
CA GLY A 137 9.93 -13.74 -8.64
C GLY A 137 8.61 -13.68 -7.88
N THR A 138 8.54 -14.37 -6.76
CA THR A 138 7.32 -14.48 -5.94
C THR A 138 7.60 -14.20 -4.46
N VAL A 139 6.58 -13.78 -3.75
CA VAL A 139 6.59 -13.54 -2.31
C VAL A 139 5.30 -14.08 -1.68
N ALA A 140 5.35 -14.52 -0.42
CA ALA A 140 4.15 -14.93 0.32
C ALA A 140 3.19 -13.74 0.43
N SER A 141 1.92 -13.94 0.10
CA SER A 141 0.92 -12.86 -0.02
C SER A 141 0.70 -12.12 1.31
N ASP A 142 0.61 -12.85 2.42
CA ASP A 142 0.42 -12.26 3.75
C ASP A 142 1.64 -11.48 4.21
N ASP A 143 2.85 -12.00 3.99
CA ASP A 143 4.11 -11.32 4.32
C ASP A 143 4.26 -10.04 3.50
N PHE A 144 3.93 -10.10 2.21
CA PHE A 144 3.96 -8.94 1.33
C PHE A 144 2.95 -7.88 1.75
N ALA A 145 1.71 -8.26 2.02
CA ALA A 145 0.66 -7.34 2.48
C ALA A 145 1.04 -6.67 3.79
N LYS A 146 1.56 -7.43 4.76
CA LYS A 146 2.05 -6.92 6.04
C LYS A 146 3.24 -5.98 5.85
N ALA A 147 4.25 -6.39 5.10
CA ALA A 147 5.46 -5.59 4.86
C ALA A 147 5.15 -4.25 4.18
N VAL A 148 4.31 -4.28 3.15
CA VAL A 148 3.88 -3.06 2.45
C VAL A 148 3.09 -2.15 3.39
N ALA A 149 2.14 -2.68 4.17
CA ALA A 149 1.37 -1.90 5.13
C ALA A 149 2.27 -1.21 6.18
N GLN A 150 3.33 -1.90 6.63
CA GLN A 150 4.29 -1.36 7.59
C GLN A 150 5.14 -0.21 7.02
N VAL A 151 5.46 -0.25 5.73
CA VAL A 151 6.39 0.72 5.10
C VAL A 151 5.66 1.92 4.51
N VAL A 152 4.49 1.74 3.88
CA VAL A 152 3.78 2.83 3.20
C VAL A 152 3.38 3.98 4.13
N VAL A 153 3.29 3.73 5.43
CA VAL A 153 3.00 4.77 6.43
C VAL A 153 4.07 5.87 6.47
N ALA A 154 5.31 5.54 6.08
CA ALA A 154 6.42 6.49 6.04
C ALA A 154 6.57 7.22 4.69
N ALA A 155 5.80 6.85 3.68
CA ALA A 155 5.80 7.56 2.40
C ALA A 155 5.13 8.94 2.52
N GLY A 156 5.67 9.90 1.80
CA GLY A 156 5.13 11.26 1.70
C GLY A 156 3.83 11.31 0.89
N ARG A 157 3.10 12.42 1.06
CA ARG A 157 1.86 12.69 0.31
C ARG A 157 1.95 13.94 -0.56
N ASP A 158 3.10 14.60 -0.55
CA ASP A 158 3.34 15.82 -1.32
C ASP A 158 3.77 15.44 -2.75
N GLU A 159 2.87 15.61 -3.71
CA GLU A 159 3.10 15.32 -5.12
C GLU A 159 4.16 16.22 -5.77
N LEU A 160 4.53 17.34 -5.11
CA LEU A 160 5.63 18.19 -5.56
C LEU A 160 7.01 17.55 -5.29
N LEU A 161 7.05 16.48 -4.51
CA LEU A 161 8.23 15.72 -4.17
C LEU A 161 8.03 14.23 -4.49
N PRO A 162 7.90 13.84 -5.77
CA PRO A 162 7.45 12.51 -6.19
C PRO A 162 8.28 11.37 -5.59
N VAL A 163 9.60 11.54 -5.48
CA VAL A 163 10.51 10.52 -4.92
C VAL A 163 10.10 10.08 -3.51
N PHE A 164 9.57 11.00 -2.71
CA PHE A 164 9.12 10.69 -1.34
C PHE A 164 7.72 10.08 -1.28
N THR A 165 6.94 10.14 -2.37
CA THR A 165 5.63 9.47 -2.44
C THR A 165 5.72 7.99 -2.80
N GLY A 166 6.94 7.50 -3.07
CA GLY A 166 7.23 6.13 -3.44
C GLY A 166 7.77 5.28 -2.30
N VAL A 167 7.69 3.99 -2.52
CA VAL A 167 8.41 2.95 -1.78
C VAL A 167 9.53 2.45 -2.67
N ARG A 168 10.76 2.53 -2.21
CA ARG A 168 11.89 1.89 -2.86
C ARG A 168 11.88 0.40 -2.53
N MET A 169 11.70 -0.41 -3.55
CA MET A 169 11.83 -1.86 -3.49
C MET A 169 13.24 -2.24 -3.96
N GLU A 170 13.95 -3.02 -3.19
CA GLU A 170 15.27 -3.55 -3.53
C GLU A 170 15.23 -5.07 -3.46
N ILE A 171 15.61 -5.71 -4.55
CA ILE A 171 15.72 -7.17 -4.68
C ILE A 171 17.20 -7.51 -4.63
N GLU A 172 17.59 -8.34 -3.70
CA GLU A 172 18.97 -8.79 -3.52
C GLU A 172 18.95 -10.27 -3.11
N ASP A 173 19.31 -11.14 -4.04
CA ASP A 173 19.26 -12.60 -3.93
C ASP A 173 17.86 -13.10 -3.45
N ASP A 174 17.75 -13.58 -2.22
CA ASP A 174 16.54 -14.12 -1.59
C ASP A 174 15.82 -13.13 -0.65
N THR A 175 16.20 -11.86 -0.72
CA THR A 175 15.67 -10.80 0.15
C THR A 175 15.01 -9.70 -0.66
N LEU A 176 13.78 -9.36 -0.29
CA LEU A 176 13.06 -8.18 -0.76
C LEU A 176 13.04 -7.14 0.36
N SER A 177 13.67 -5.98 0.11
CA SER A 177 13.67 -4.84 1.00
C SER A 177 12.70 -3.78 0.52
N LEU A 178 11.87 -3.25 1.41
CA LEU A 178 10.94 -2.14 1.16
C LEU A 178 11.38 -0.96 2.04
N LEU A 179 11.59 0.21 1.43
CA LEU A 179 12.04 1.41 2.13
C LEU A 179 11.23 2.62 1.69
N ALA A 180 10.68 3.37 2.64
CA ALA A 180 9.99 4.63 2.40
C ALA A 180 10.46 5.72 3.36
N THR A 181 10.38 6.98 2.93
CA THR A 181 10.67 8.16 3.77
C THR A 181 9.95 9.38 3.24
N ASP A 182 9.53 10.28 4.16
CA ASP A 182 9.01 11.60 3.86
C ASP A 182 9.96 12.74 4.34
N ARG A 183 11.22 12.41 4.64
CA ARG A 183 12.29 13.25 5.22
C ARG A 183 12.21 13.38 6.75
N TYR A 184 11.04 13.20 7.36
CA TYR A 184 10.82 13.32 8.80
C TYR A 184 10.73 11.97 9.50
N ARG A 185 10.42 10.95 8.77
CA ARG A 185 10.40 9.55 9.20
C ARG A 185 10.83 8.63 8.07
N MET A 186 11.20 7.43 8.40
CA MET A 186 11.51 6.38 7.43
C MET A 186 11.19 5.01 8.00
N ALA A 187 10.78 4.09 7.13
CA ALA A 187 10.51 2.72 7.47
C ALA A 187 11.22 1.78 6.51
N LEU A 188 11.81 0.73 7.04
CA LEU A 188 12.44 -0.35 6.29
C LEU A 188 11.86 -1.68 6.76
N LYS A 189 11.44 -2.51 5.83
CA LYS A 189 11.05 -3.91 6.07
C LYS A 189 11.80 -4.81 5.10
N GLU A 190 12.35 -5.89 5.61
CA GLU A 190 13.01 -6.94 4.86
C GLU A 190 12.22 -8.23 5.00
N ILE A 191 11.90 -8.90 3.89
CA ILE A 191 11.15 -10.16 3.87
C ILE A 191 11.81 -11.16 2.92
N PRO A 192 11.61 -12.46 3.17
CA PRO A 192 12.02 -13.51 2.25
C PRO A 192 11.31 -13.37 0.89
N TRP A 193 12.01 -13.72 -0.16
CA TRP A 193 11.54 -13.66 -1.52
C TRP A 193 12.11 -14.82 -2.35
N ASN A 194 11.34 -15.29 -3.34
CA ASN A 194 11.75 -16.38 -4.22
C ASN A 194 12.03 -15.83 -5.63
N PRO A 195 13.28 -15.60 -6.02
CA PRO A 195 13.63 -15.11 -7.34
C PRO A 195 13.34 -16.13 -8.43
N SER A 196 12.94 -15.68 -9.62
CA SER A 196 12.72 -16.53 -10.81
C SER A 196 14.03 -17.06 -11.40
N SER A 197 15.15 -16.37 -11.13
CA SER A 197 16.49 -16.75 -11.59
C SER A 197 17.54 -16.49 -10.53
N ALA A 198 18.67 -17.22 -10.59
CA ALA A 198 19.79 -17.01 -9.68
C ALA A 198 20.40 -15.61 -9.88
N HIS A 199 20.83 -15.01 -8.77
CA HIS A 199 21.44 -13.66 -8.75
C HIS A 199 20.53 -12.56 -9.31
N THR A 200 19.23 -12.66 -9.04
CA THR A 200 18.30 -11.59 -9.35
C THR A 200 18.58 -10.40 -8.43
N ALA A 201 18.98 -9.28 -9.03
CA ALA A 201 19.15 -8.02 -8.32
C ALA A 201 18.43 -6.91 -9.09
N GLY A 202 17.83 -5.98 -8.36
CA GLY A 202 17.15 -4.87 -8.96
C GLY A 202 16.63 -3.89 -7.91
N ALA A 203 16.30 -2.70 -8.36
CA ALA A 203 15.64 -1.72 -7.52
C ALA A 203 14.58 -0.97 -8.32
N ALA A 204 13.48 -0.64 -7.66
CA ALA A 204 12.38 0.09 -8.26
C ALA A 204 11.80 1.09 -7.26
N LEU A 205 11.42 2.28 -7.72
CA LEU A 205 10.69 3.25 -6.93
C LEU A 205 9.22 3.22 -7.33
N VAL A 206 8.40 2.59 -6.49
CA VAL A 206 7.00 2.27 -6.79
C VAL A 206 6.09 3.27 -6.07
N PRO A 207 5.05 3.84 -6.74
CA PRO A 207 4.09 4.70 -6.06
C PRO A 207 3.46 4.01 -4.85
N ALA A 208 3.63 4.58 -3.66
CA ALA A 208 3.22 3.94 -2.38
C ALA A 208 1.72 3.63 -2.33
N ARG A 209 0.89 4.49 -2.95
CA ARG A 209 -0.56 4.26 -3.02
C ARG A 209 -0.89 3.01 -3.83
N VAL A 210 -0.31 2.88 -5.02
CA VAL A 210 -0.55 1.72 -5.90
C VAL A 210 -0.04 0.44 -5.25
N LEU A 211 1.18 0.48 -4.69
CA LEU A 211 1.77 -0.66 -3.97
C LEU A 211 0.89 -1.11 -2.79
N GLY A 212 0.41 -0.16 -1.98
CA GLY A 212 -0.47 -0.45 -0.84
C GLY A 212 -1.81 -1.06 -1.24
N GLU A 213 -2.44 -0.54 -2.31
CA GLU A 213 -3.69 -1.08 -2.85
C GLU A 213 -3.48 -2.48 -3.45
N SER A 214 -2.38 -2.70 -4.18
CA SER A 214 -2.03 -4.00 -4.77
C SER A 214 -1.85 -5.06 -3.69
N ALA A 215 -0.94 -4.83 -2.75
CA ALA A 215 -0.62 -5.77 -1.69
C ALA A 215 -1.85 -6.14 -0.83
N LYS A 216 -2.65 -5.14 -0.44
CA LYS A 216 -3.88 -5.35 0.34
C LYS A 216 -4.94 -6.15 -0.41
N SER A 217 -4.95 -6.09 -1.74
CA SER A 217 -5.99 -6.72 -2.55
C SER A 217 -5.67 -8.14 -3.01
N MET A 218 -4.42 -8.58 -2.89
CA MET A 218 -3.93 -9.87 -3.40
C MET A 218 -3.59 -10.84 -2.25
N THR A 219 -4.52 -11.05 -1.33
CA THR A 219 -4.32 -11.85 -0.10
C THR A 219 -5.16 -13.13 -0.07
N SER A 220 -5.84 -13.49 -1.16
CA SER A 220 -6.67 -14.70 -1.20
C SER A 220 -5.90 -15.96 -1.63
N GLY A 221 -4.74 -15.79 -2.25
CA GLY A 221 -3.80 -16.85 -2.62
C GLY A 221 -2.57 -16.90 -1.71
N GLU A 222 -1.72 -17.86 -1.94
CA GLU A 222 -0.49 -18.05 -1.15
C GLU A 222 0.64 -17.11 -1.58
N LEU A 223 0.69 -16.76 -2.85
CA LEU A 223 1.80 -16.02 -3.45
C LEU A 223 1.32 -14.79 -4.24
N VAL A 224 2.16 -13.77 -4.26
CA VAL A 224 2.10 -12.65 -5.19
C VAL A 224 3.32 -12.72 -6.10
N THR A 225 3.10 -12.66 -7.40
CA THR A 225 4.14 -12.57 -8.42
C THR A 225 4.50 -11.10 -8.64
N LEU A 226 5.79 -10.81 -8.63
CA LEU A 226 6.35 -9.51 -8.96
C LEU A 226 7.05 -9.60 -10.32
N SER A 227 6.81 -8.61 -11.16
CA SER A 227 7.33 -8.51 -12.53
C SER A 227 7.93 -7.13 -12.75
N LEU A 228 9.25 -7.04 -12.87
CA LEU A 228 9.96 -5.77 -13.03
C LEU A 228 10.58 -5.68 -14.42
N ALA A 229 10.21 -4.67 -15.20
CA ALA A 229 10.83 -4.36 -16.48
C ALA A 229 11.50 -2.98 -16.45
N GLY A 230 12.66 -2.89 -17.09
CA GLY A 230 13.43 -1.66 -17.22
C GLY A 230 14.52 -1.52 -16.18
N SER A 231 15.17 -0.36 -16.17
CA SER A 231 16.33 -0.05 -15.32
C SER A 231 15.99 0.35 -13.88
N GLY A 232 14.75 0.23 -13.49
CA GLY A 232 14.30 0.62 -12.14
C GLY A 232 14.05 2.11 -11.93
N THR A 233 14.13 2.93 -12.97
CA THR A 233 13.85 4.37 -12.98
C THR A 233 12.87 4.73 -14.09
N GLY A 234 12.13 5.79 -13.92
CA GLY A 234 11.14 6.48 -14.73
C GLY A 234 10.44 5.79 -15.89
N ASP A 235 11.18 5.27 -16.86
CA ASP A 235 10.62 4.52 -17.97
C ASP A 235 10.33 3.04 -17.62
N GLY A 236 10.60 2.61 -16.39
CA GLY A 236 10.35 1.26 -15.92
C GLY A 236 8.87 0.99 -15.62
N LEU A 237 8.51 -0.28 -15.68
CA LEU A 237 7.19 -0.79 -15.34
C LEU A 237 7.34 -1.91 -14.31
N ILE A 238 6.49 -1.89 -13.29
CA ILE A 238 6.34 -3.01 -12.35
C ILE A 238 4.93 -3.57 -12.43
N GLY A 239 4.84 -4.89 -12.39
CA GLY A 239 3.60 -5.64 -12.33
C GLY A 239 3.47 -6.46 -11.06
N PHE A 240 2.25 -6.62 -10.61
CA PHE A 240 1.84 -7.47 -9.49
C PHE A 240 0.71 -8.38 -9.96
N GLU A 241 0.83 -9.68 -9.71
CA GLU A 241 -0.21 -10.67 -9.97
C GLU A 241 -0.47 -11.48 -8.72
N GLY A 242 -1.72 -11.69 -8.38
CA GLY A 242 -2.13 -12.49 -7.23
C GLY A 242 -3.62 -12.74 -7.18
N ASP A 243 -4.02 -13.66 -6.32
CA ASP A 243 -5.43 -14.01 -6.15
C ASP A 243 -6.15 -12.97 -5.28
N GLY A 244 -7.27 -12.50 -5.77
CA GLY A 244 -8.25 -11.70 -5.04
C GLY A 244 -9.52 -12.50 -4.74
N ALA A 245 -10.46 -11.90 -4.03
CA ALA A 245 -11.68 -12.56 -3.58
C ALA A 245 -12.55 -13.11 -4.72
N ALA A 246 -12.56 -12.48 -5.90
CA ALA A 246 -13.38 -12.89 -7.02
C ALA A 246 -12.61 -13.55 -8.17
N GLY A 247 -11.28 -13.43 -8.21
CA GLY A 247 -10.45 -13.95 -9.28
C GLY A 247 -9.02 -13.43 -9.25
N VAL A 248 -8.26 -13.74 -10.29
CA VAL A 248 -6.85 -13.32 -10.43
C VAL A 248 -6.80 -11.83 -10.76
N ARG A 249 -5.98 -11.11 -10.04
CA ARG A 249 -5.76 -9.66 -10.16
C ARG A 249 -4.36 -9.38 -10.68
N GLU A 250 -4.30 -8.50 -11.64
CA GLU A 250 -3.07 -7.98 -12.22
C GLU A 250 -3.08 -6.45 -12.13
N ILE A 251 -1.99 -5.88 -11.65
CA ILE A 251 -1.76 -4.43 -11.65
C ILE A 251 -0.42 -4.17 -12.28
N THR A 252 -0.36 -3.24 -13.23
CA THR A 252 0.90 -2.68 -13.68
C THR A 252 0.94 -1.20 -13.36
N THR A 253 2.12 -0.68 -13.01
CA THR A 253 2.29 0.76 -12.79
C THR A 253 3.66 1.21 -13.25
N ARG A 254 3.73 2.46 -13.73
CA ARG A 254 5.00 3.12 -14.03
C ARG A 254 5.76 3.37 -12.74
N LEU A 255 7.08 3.29 -12.83
CA LEU A 255 7.98 3.64 -11.74
C LEU A 255 8.08 5.17 -11.61
N LEU A 256 8.30 5.64 -10.39
CA LEU A 256 8.58 7.05 -10.15
C LEU A 256 9.99 7.41 -10.59
N ASP A 257 10.12 8.60 -11.17
CA ASP A 257 11.39 9.20 -11.53
C ASP A 257 12.12 9.78 -10.31
N GLY A 258 13.44 9.71 -10.34
CA GLY A 258 14.31 10.39 -9.42
C GLY A 258 15.19 9.45 -8.58
N GLU A 259 16.20 10.02 -7.97
CA GLU A 259 17.12 9.30 -7.11
C GLU A 259 16.60 9.27 -5.67
N PHE A 260 16.24 8.08 -5.19
CA PHE A 260 15.85 7.90 -3.79
C PHE A 260 17.06 8.13 -2.87
N PRO A 261 16.92 8.90 -1.77
CA PRO A 261 18.04 9.27 -0.91
C PRO A 261 18.66 8.04 -0.24
N LYS A 262 19.98 8.08 -0.07
CA LYS A 262 20.77 7.02 0.58
C LYS A 262 20.64 7.08 2.10
N VAL A 263 19.48 6.69 2.63
CA VAL A 263 19.14 6.83 4.06
C VAL A 263 19.27 5.53 4.87
N ARG A 264 19.63 4.41 4.23
CA ARG A 264 19.72 3.10 4.89
C ARG A 264 20.66 3.08 6.11
N HIS A 265 21.72 3.88 6.08
CA HIS A 265 22.67 4.01 7.21
C HIS A 265 22.02 4.56 8.49
N LEU A 266 20.89 5.26 8.40
CA LEU A 266 20.14 5.78 9.55
C LEU A 266 19.31 4.69 10.25
N MET A 267 19.17 3.52 9.62
CA MET A 267 18.45 2.36 10.17
C MET A 267 19.31 1.49 11.11
N SER A 268 20.57 1.85 11.31
CA SER A 268 21.48 1.18 12.24
C SER A 268 22.11 2.24 13.13
N VAL A 269 21.78 2.23 14.41
CA VAL A 269 22.28 3.20 15.39
C VAL A 269 22.92 2.48 16.57
N GLN A 270 23.97 3.06 17.13
CA GLN A 270 24.47 2.68 18.44
C GLN A 270 23.74 3.54 19.48
N ALA A 271 22.80 2.92 20.18
CA ALA A 271 22.04 3.62 21.19
C ALA A 271 22.93 4.01 22.39
N THR A 272 22.71 5.20 22.92
CA THR A 272 23.23 5.62 24.23
C THR A 272 22.17 5.47 25.33
N LEU A 273 20.91 5.43 24.92
CA LEU A 273 19.76 5.30 25.81
C LEU A 273 18.71 4.46 25.10
N THR A 274 18.15 3.48 25.79
CA THR A 274 17.03 2.69 25.31
C THR A 274 15.84 2.77 26.23
N VAL A 275 14.63 2.68 25.66
CA VAL A 275 13.37 2.64 26.37
C VAL A 275 12.55 1.50 25.79
N ARG A 276 12.04 0.61 26.66
CA ARG A 276 11.18 -0.51 26.30
C ARG A 276 9.85 -0.36 27.03
N ALA A 277 8.74 -0.48 26.32
CA ALA A 277 7.40 -0.31 26.87
C ALA A 277 6.36 -1.16 26.16
N ASN A 278 5.20 -1.35 26.76
CA ASN A 278 4.07 -2.02 26.14
C ASN A 278 3.54 -1.20 24.97
N THR A 279 3.53 -1.77 23.76
CA THR A 279 3.16 -1.05 22.52
C THR A 279 1.71 -0.56 22.57
N ALA A 280 0.77 -1.38 23.04
CA ALA A 280 -0.65 -1.01 23.06
C ALA A 280 -0.93 0.13 24.06
N GLU A 281 -0.26 0.13 25.20
CA GLU A 281 -0.38 1.20 26.20
C GLU A 281 0.19 2.51 25.68
N VAL A 282 1.37 2.47 25.03
CA VAL A 282 1.97 3.65 24.42
C VAL A 282 1.09 4.22 23.30
N ILE A 283 0.55 3.37 22.41
CA ILE A 283 -0.39 3.80 21.35
C ILE A 283 -1.61 4.49 21.97
N ALA A 284 -2.20 3.89 22.99
CA ALA A 284 -3.38 4.42 23.64
C ALA A 284 -3.10 5.79 24.31
N ALA A 285 -1.95 5.92 24.97
CA ALA A 285 -1.52 7.17 25.59
C ALA A 285 -1.19 8.26 24.56
N VAL A 286 -0.47 7.91 23.49
CA VAL A 286 -0.18 8.84 22.36
C VAL A 286 -1.48 9.37 21.76
N LYS A 287 -2.49 8.52 21.57
CA LYS A 287 -3.80 8.94 21.06
C LYS A 287 -4.51 9.89 22.02
N ARG A 288 -4.51 9.61 23.33
CA ARG A 288 -5.16 10.48 24.32
C ARG A 288 -4.44 11.82 24.47
N VAL A 289 -3.13 11.78 24.71
CA VAL A 289 -2.31 12.99 24.90
C VAL A 289 -2.27 13.81 23.60
N GLY A 290 -2.25 13.16 22.45
CA GLY A 290 -2.25 13.79 21.13
C GLY A 290 -3.51 14.60 20.81
N LEU A 291 -4.64 14.39 21.54
CA LEU A 291 -5.87 15.16 21.34
C LEU A 291 -5.71 16.65 21.63
N VAL A 292 -4.80 16.99 22.53
CA VAL A 292 -4.52 18.38 22.91
C VAL A 292 -3.27 18.95 22.23
N ALA A 293 -2.58 18.18 21.41
CA ALA A 293 -1.44 18.68 20.65
C ALA A 293 -1.92 19.54 19.48
N GLU A 294 -1.38 20.74 19.35
CA GLU A 294 -1.57 21.56 18.15
C GLU A 294 -0.85 20.93 16.94
N ARG A 295 -1.28 21.34 15.74
CA ARG A 295 -0.83 20.75 14.46
C ARG A 295 0.69 20.73 14.27
N ASN A 296 1.42 21.63 14.93
CA ASN A 296 2.89 21.79 14.82
C ASN A 296 3.60 21.69 16.17
N THR A 297 2.90 21.29 17.24
CA THR A 297 3.51 21.10 18.55
C THR A 297 3.96 19.66 18.72
N SER A 298 5.08 19.47 19.41
CA SER A 298 5.58 18.14 19.73
C SER A 298 4.83 17.54 20.91
N LEU A 299 4.52 16.24 20.80
CA LEU A 299 4.31 15.41 21.96
C LEU A 299 5.67 15.21 22.63
N ARG A 300 5.78 15.60 23.89
CA ARG A 300 7.00 15.45 24.68
C ARG A 300 6.96 14.13 25.45
N MET A 301 7.98 13.31 25.25
CA MET A 301 8.24 12.12 26.05
C MET A 301 9.33 12.45 27.06
N ILE A 302 8.98 12.50 28.34
CA ILE A 302 9.95 12.61 29.43
C ILE A 302 10.38 11.21 29.81
N ILE A 303 11.68 11.00 29.97
CA ILE A 303 12.29 9.70 30.26
C ILE A 303 12.82 9.75 31.68
N GLY A 304 12.21 8.93 32.55
CA GLY A 304 12.61 8.71 33.94
C GLY A 304 13.32 7.37 34.11
N ASP A 305 13.59 6.98 35.36
CA ASP A 305 14.35 5.76 35.64
C ASP A 305 13.60 4.46 35.28
N GLN A 306 12.28 4.42 35.50
CA GLN A 306 11.42 3.24 35.23
C GLN A 306 10.08 3.62 34.61
N ALA A 307 9.98 4.78 34.03
CA ALA A 307 8.75 5.29 33.45
C ALA A 307 9.05 6.28 32.32
N ILE A 308 8.10 6.39 31.41
CA ILE A 308 8.01 7.51 30.48
C ILE A 308 6.76 8.31 30.77
N THR A 309 6.83 9.62 30.63
CA THR A 309 5.66 10.50 30.74
C THR A 309 5.46 11.21 29.42
N LEU A 310 4.27 11.09 28.85
CA LEU A 310 3.87 11.76 27.62
C LEU A 310 3.13 13.06 27.99
N GLU A 311 3.54 14.17 27.40
CA GLU A 311 2.94 15.49 27.63
C GLU A 311 2.64 16.18 26.29
N ALA A 312 1.52 16.87 26.25
CA ALA A 312 1.18 17.82 25.18
C ALA A 312 0.34 18.97 25.74
N ALA A 313 0.43 20.11 25.07
CA ALA A 313 -0.35 21.30 25.44
C ALA A 313 -0.75 22.09 24.21
N THR A 314 -1.90 22.77 24.31
CA THR A 314 -2.38 23.78 23.35
C THR A 314 -2.39 25.13 24.05
N GLY A 315 -1.27 25.84 24.05
CA GLY A 315 -1.12 27.10 24.77
C GLY A 315 -1.64 26.98 26.23
N ASP A 316 -2.48 27.92 26.65
CA ASP A 316 -3.14 27.90 27.95
C ASP A 316 -4.52 27.21 27.94
N GLN A 317 -4.97 26.65 26.82
CA GLN A 317 -6.33 26.12 26.66
C GLN A 317 -6.49 24.70 27.15
N ALA A 318 -5.49 23.83 26.90
CA ALA A 318 -5.56 22.43 27.30
C ALA A 318 -4.16 21.84 27.52
N GLN A 319 -4.07 20.93 28.48
CA GLN A 319 -2.87 20.16 28.76
C GLN A 319 -3.26 18.70 28.99
N ALA A 320 -2.40 17.79 28.57
CA ALA A 320 -2.51 16.37 28.88
C ALA A 320 -1.15 15.83 29.31
N VAL A 321 -1.17 14.99 30.34
CA VAL A 321 -0.01 14.31 30.89
C VAL A 321 -0.41 12.88 31.21
N GLU A 322 0.37 11.91 30.78
CA GLU A 322 0.13 10.49 31.08
C GLU A 322 1.47 9.78 31.28
N ALA A 323 1.59 9.08 32.42
CA ALA A 323 2.76 8.28 32.76
C ALA A 323 2.51 6.80 32.44
N LEU A 324 3.54 6.13 31.95
CA LEU A 324 3.55 4.72 31.58
C LEU A 324 4.78 4.03 32.17
N GLU A 325 4.62 2.78 32.58
CA GLU A 325 5.75 1.95 32.95
C GLU A 325 6.66 1.68 31.74
N ALA A 326 7.96 1.76 31.95
CA ALA A 326 8.97 1.49 30.92
C ALA A 326 10.26 0.99 31.56
N VAL A 327 10.97 0.14 30.84
CA VAL A 327 12.35 -0.22 31.18
C VAL A 327 13.29 0.75 30.46
N VAL A 328 14.02 1.53 31.23
CA VAL A 328 14.96 2.54 30.73
C VAL A 328 16.38 2.07 31.02
N THR A 329 17.23 2.03 29.99
CA THR A 329 18.61 1.58 30.11
C THR A 329 19.57 2.65 29.58
N ASP A 330 20.49 3.10 30.44
CA ASP A 330 21.65 3.88 30.01
C ASP A 330 22.73 2.94 29.50
N GLU A 331 22.92 2.91 28.18
CA GLU A 331 23.91 2.04 27.51
C GLU A 331 25.34 2.51 27.72
N THR A 332 25.53 3.73 28.23
CA THR A 332 26.85 4.31 28.45
C THR A 332 27.35 4.16 29.88
N GLY A 333 26.46 3.95 30.85
CA GLY A 333 26.76 3.91 32.27
C GLY A 333 27.15 5.26 32.87
N ASN A 334 26.99 6.38 32.15
CA ASN A 334 27.41 7.72 32.57
C ASN A 334 26.23 8.61 33.05
N GLY A 335 25.04 8.04 33.20
CA GLY A 335 23.80 8.75 33.46
C GLY A 335 23.04 9.11 32.18
N LEU A 336 21.72 9.31 32.30
CA LEU A 336 20.87 9.52 31.14
C LEU A 336 21.34 10.70 30.28
N ALA A 337 21.83 10.39 29.10
CA ALA A 337 22.29 11.38 28.12
C ALA A 337 21.16 12.31 27.64
N MET A 338 19.91 11.91 27.84
CA MET A 338 18.72 12.64 27.44
C MET A 338 17.56 12.32 28.38
N THR A 339 16.85 13.35 28.83
CA THR A 339 15.72 13.25 29.74
C THR A 339 14.37 13.50 29.06
N ALA A 340 14.37 13.96 27.83
CA ALA A 340 13.16 14.22 27.06
C ALA A 340 13.39 14.14 25.55
N ALA A 341 12.36 13.69 24.83
CA ALA A 341 12.31 13.63 23.36
C ALA A 341 11.00 14.22 22.83
N GLY A 342 11.07 14.99 21.75
CA GLY A 342 9.91 15.55 21.08
C GLY A 342 9.53 14.73 19.84
N PHE A 343 8.29 14.30 19.76
CA PHE A 343 7.76 13.55 18.63
C PHE A 343 6.61 14.29 17.95
N ASN A 344 6.48 14.12 16.65
CA ASN A 344 5.21 14.37 15.98
C ASN A 344 4.24 13.25 16.41
N PRO A 345 3.08 13.56 17.01
CA PRO A 345 2.18 12.55 17.55
C PRO A 345 1.61 11.61 16.47
N HIS A 346 1.39 12.11 15.25
CA HIS A 346 0.92 11.27 14.14
C HIS A 346 2.00 10.30 13.68
N TYR A 347 3.25 10.76 13.53
CA TYR A 347 4.36 9.91 13.13
C TYR A 347 4.65 8.83 14.15
N LEU A 348 4.58 9.18 15.43
CA LEU A 348 4.76 8.22 16.52
C LEU A 348 3.64 7.18 16.54
N SER A 349 2.38 7.61 16.40
CA SER A 349 1.22 6.71 16.34
C SER A 349 1.29 5.74 15.15
N ASP A 350 1.66 6.25 13.95
CA ASP A 350 1.82 5.44 12.76
C ASP A 350 2.94 4.39 12.93
N ALA A 351 4.10 4.81 13.45
CA ALA A 351 5.23 3.93 13.69
C ALA A 351 4.92 2.82 14.68
N LEU A 352 4.30 3.16 15.81
CA LEU A 352 3.89 2.20 16.84
C LEU A 352 2.87 1.20 16.31
N SER A 353 1.89 1.68 15.54
CA SER A 353 0.87 0.81 14.93
C SER A 353 1.46 -0.14 13.89
N ALA A 354 2.51 0.28 13.19
CA ALA A 354 3.19 -0.52 12.19
C ALA A 354 4.12 -1.60 12.79
N LEU A 355 4.53 -1.49 14.06
CA LEU A 355 5.38 -2.49 14.71
C LEU A 355 4.70 -3.85 14.81
N ASP A 356 3.38 -3.86 15.07
CA ASP A 356 2.57 -5.09 15.22
C ASP A 356 3.21 -6.10 16.19
N ALA A 357 3.64 -5.62 17.36
CA ALA A 357 4.33 -6.39 18.37
C ALA A 357 3.91 -5.96 19.80
N PRO A 358 4.02 -6.88 20.81
CA PRO A 358 3.62 -6.60 22.19
C PRO A 358 4.39 -5.43 22.81
N TYR A 359 5.67 -5.30 22.51
CA TYR A 359 6.53 -4.27 23.08
C TYR A 359 7.28 -3.49 22.00
N VAL A 360 7.53 -2.21 22.29
CA VAL A 360 8.34 -1.31 21.49
C VAL A 360 9.69 -1.07 22.17
N HIS A 361 10.73 -1.02 21.36
CA HIS A 361 12.07 -0.60 21.74
C HIS A 361 12.40 0.71 21.05
N PHE A 362 12.60 1.77 21.83
CA PHE A 362 13.10 3.05 21.37
C PHE A 362 14.61 3.11 21.60
N ALA A 363 15.37 3.42 20.58
CA ALA A 363 16.81 3.59 20.63
C ALA A 363 17.19 5.05 20.32
N PHE A 364 17.80 5.71 21.27
CA PHE A 364 18.23 7.10 21.19
C PHE A 364 19.76 7.18 21.17
N THR A 365 20.32 8.14 20.42
CA THR A 365 21.77 8.35 20.34
C THR A 365 22.20 9.65 21.04
N ALA A 366 21.51 10.76 20.79
CA ALA A 366 21.78 12.06 21.41
C ALA A 366 20.57 12.98 21.25
N PRO A 367 20.46 14.05 22.03
CA PRO A 367 19.40 15.06 21.90
C PRO A 367 19.32 15.60 20.46
N GLY A 368 18.09 15.64 19.91
CA GLY A 368 17.82 16.15 18.55
C GLY A 368 18.29 15.23 17.40
N LYS A 369 18.82 14.05 17.69
CA LYS A 369 19.08 13.01 16.69
C LYS A 369 17.86 12.13 16.51
N PRO A 370 17.73 11.43 15.36
CA PRO A 370 16.62 10.52 15.12
C PRO A 370 16.49 9.43 16.19
N CYS A 371 15.26 9.02 16.45
CA CYS A 371 14.95 7.86 17.28
C CYS A 371 14.65 6.66 16.38
N LEU A 372 15.28 5.51 16.64
CA LEU A 372 14.96 4.25 15.99
C LEU A 372 13.97 3.47 16.86
N LEU A 373 12.89 2.99 16.22
CA LEU A 373 11.90 2.10 16.81
C LEU A 373 12.02 0.72 16.19
N THR A 374 12.06 -0.30 17.05
CA THR A 374 12.02 -1.72 16.66
C THR A 374 11.01 -2.47 17.53
N ALA A 375 10.57 -3.63 17.06
CA ALA A 375 9.63 -4.49 17.76
C ALA A 375 10.34 -5.42 18.75
N LEU A 376 9.66 -5.78 19.83
CA LEU A 376 10.06 -6.81 20.78
C LEU A 376 8.90 -7.79 21.00
N ASN A 377 9.18 -9.09 21.02
CA ASN A 377 8.22 -10.11 21.43
C ASN A 377 8.06 -10.20 22.95
N GLU A 378 9.14 -9.97 23.68
CA GLU A 378 9.21 -9.95 25.14
C GLU A 378 9.92 -8.68 25.59
N LEU A 379 9.57 -8.18 26.78
CA LEU A 379 10.08 -6.89 27.28
C LEU A 379 11.61 -6.90 27.47
N ASP A 380 12.18 -8.03 27.84
CA ASP A 380 13.62 -8.27 28.02
C ASP A 380 14.29 -8.95 26.81
N GLY A 381 13.50 -9.20 25.74
CA GLY A 381 13.96 -9.86 24.53
C GLY A 381 14.89 -9.00 23.65
N GLU A 382 15.47 -9.63 22.63
CA GLU A 382 16.25 -8.93 21.62
C GLU A 382 15.37 -8.20 20.61
N PRO A 383 15.72 -6.98 20.18
CA PRO A 383 14.99 -6.24 19.17
C PRO A 383 14.95 -6.98 17.83
N LEU A 384 13.74 -7.10 17.25
CA LEU A 384 13.56 -7.61 15.91
C LEU A 384 14.12 -6.60 14.89
N THR A 385 14.87 -7.10 13.91
CA THR A 385 15.60 -6.24 12.97
C THR A 385 15.04 -6.24 11.56
N ASP A 386 14.05 -7.06 11.29
CA ASP A 386 13.38 -7.19 9.99
C ASP A 386 12.48 -5.99 9.66
N TYR A 387 11.95 -5.29 10.69
CA TYR A 387 11.27 -4.00 10.57
C TYR A 387 11.94 -2.94 11.45
N ARG A 388 12.24 -1.81 10.85
CA ARG A 388 12.88 -0.67 11.52
C ARG A 388 12.17 0.61 11.12
N HIS A 389 11.82 1.43 12.10
CA HIS A 389 11.19 2.73 11.87
C HIS A 389 11.99 3.84 12.56
N VAL A 390 12.35 4.87 11.81
CA VAL A 390 13.11 6.02 12.32
C VAL A 390 12.22 7.27 12.28
N ILE A 391 12.22 8.03 13.38
CA ILE A 391 11.50 9.30 13.47
C ILE A 391 12.52 10.40 13.79
N MET A 392 12.51 11.48 13.00
CA MET A 392 13.25 12.71 13.31
C MET A 392 12.60 13.40 14.50
N LEU A 393 13.37 13.62 15.57
CA LEU A 393 12.87 14.29 16.76
C LEU A 393 12.62 15.78 16.50
N MET A 394 11.51 16.28 17.03
CA MET A 394 11.20 17.70 17.03
C MET A 394 12.00 18.43 18.10
N ARG A 395 12.31 19.70 17.86
CA ARG A 395 12.90 20.55 18.89
C ARG A 395 11.88 20.75 20.00
N LEU A 396 12.31 20.54 21.23
CA LEU A 396 11.53 20.92 22.40
C LEU A 396 11.71 22.42 22.67
N PRO A 397 10.66 23.15 23.06
CA PRO A 397 10.82 24.50 23.55
C PRO A 397 11.71 24.50 24.80
N ALA A 398 12.54 25.52 24.91
CA ALA A 398 13.45 25.70 26.03
C ALA A 398 12.72 25.94 27.35
#